data_7fd59dbcb9847d681a2018348b588da3
#
_entry.id   7fd59dbcb9847d681a2018348b588da3
#
_cell.length_a   1.000
_cell.length_b   1.000
_cell.length_c   1.000
_cell.angle_alpha   90.00
_cell.angle_beta   90.00
_cell.angle_gamma   90.00
#
_symmetry.space_group_name_H-M   'P 1'
#
loop_
_entity.id
_entity.type
_entity.pdbx_description
1 polymer ?
#
loop_
_entity_poly.entity_id
_entity_poly.type
_entity_poly.pdbx_seq_one_letter_code
_entity_poly.pdbx_strand_id
1 'polypeptide(L)'
;MAAPEADNGVSEARSYGQRASLLSIGVAITGLITYLFFVIASHELSKEEYGQIAVLWSAVFILVSTLQRPVEQLLSRSVSEHIAVGRSYSRPVRVAASLQLGIAVVFVIVAVALRGPIEDGLLGGNEFLFWVGVSAVAAYGASYFARGFLAGSHRLTIYALLIICESISRTAFPLAVALGIASGQDAVALGIVAAPTLSLIVVPFAFLRRGSAPERPPGSEQAELPSEGEFTLVHGGGFAAAVFLIMLSEQTFLNAGPLLVESTAGAAAAGFIFNILMIARAPLQLFQAVSTSLLPHLTRLRAEDALEDFRDSVRVTIRAIAIFAALTAVVMAIAGPKLMQIAFGDNFTYERVDLLIVTVGMGLYLSAATLNQAALAQGQVRRAAICWFACALVFIGWCLLPVVGDEFLRVEIGYLGGAAVLCALLYLIYRRPRPRAEDTIEPGSVEEMEIRLAAADEGG
;
A
#
# COMPACT_ATOMS: atom_id res chain seq x y z
N MET A 1 -40.23 1.88 29.00
CA MET A 1 -39.28 0.75 29.06
C MET A 1 -38.59 0.71 27.74
N ALA A 2 -37.52 1.55 27.57
CA ALA A 2 -36.78 1.71 26.33
C ALA A 2 -35.28 1.83 26.68
N ALA A 3 -34.58 0.72 26.77
CA ALA A 3 -33.12 0.68 26.87
C ALA A 3 -32.52 -0.73 26.65
N PRO A 4 -32.66 -1.33 25.44
CA PRO A 4 -31.67 -2.32 25.01
C PRO A 4 -30.94 -1.99 23.68
N GLU A 5 -31.36 -0.96 22.92
CA GLU A 5 -30.75 -0.71 21.60
C GLU A 5 -29.40 0.03 21.64
N ALA A 6 -29.16 0.89 22.63
CA ALA A 6 -27.91 1.62 22.77
C ALA A 6 -26.71 0.72 23.15
N ASP A 7 -26.96 -0.36 23.88
CA ASP A 7 -25.90 -1.27 24.36
C ASP A 7 -25.39 -2.20 23.26
N ASN A 8 -26.23 -2.59 22.31
CA ASN A 8 -25.84 -3.42 21.16
C ASN A 8 -24.92 -2.67 20.18
N GLY A 9 -25.20 -1.41 19.89
CA GLY A 9 -24.36 -0.60 19.00
C GLY A 9 -22.96 -0.33 19.56
N VAL A 10 -22.85 -0.11 20.87
CA VAL A 10 -21.56 0.09 21.56
C VAL A 10 -20.74 -1.21 21.60
N SER A 11 -21.40 -2.37 21.78
CA SER A 11 -20.73 -3.67 21.80
C SER A 11 -20.23 -4.07 20.42
N GLU A 12 -20.96 -3.80 19.35
CA GLU A 12 -20.55 -4.04 17.96
C GLU A 12 -19.39 -3.14 17.52
N ALA A 13 -19.45 -1.85 17.82
CA ALA A 13 -18.37 -0.90 17.56
C ALA A 13 -17.06 -1.31 18.29
N ARG A 14 -17.20 -1.79 19.54
CA ARG A 14 -16.08 -2.29 20.34
C ARG A 14 -15.48 -3.58 19.76
N SER A 15 -16.31 -4.50 19.29
CA SER A 15 -15.88 -5.74 18.66
C SER A 15 -15.20 -5.48 17.30
N TYR A 16 -15.69 -4.53 16.51
CA TYR A 16 -15.06 -4.10 15.26
C TYR A 16 -13.71 -3.43 15.53
N GLY A 17 -13.62 -2.52 16.51
CA GLY A 17 -12.36 -1.90 16.93
C GLY A 17 -11.30 -2.91 17.35
N GLN A 18 -11.68 -3.94 18.12
CA GLN A 18 -10.78 -5.03 18.50
C GLN A 18 -10.28 -5.86 17.28
N ARG A 19 -11.15 -6.15 16.33
CA ARG A 19 -10.76 -6.89 15.11
C ARG A 19 -9.85 -6.06 14.20
N ALA A 20 -10.10 -4.76 14.10
CA ALA A 20 -9.25 -3.84 13.35
C ALA A 20 -7.86 -3.69 14.00
N SER A 21 -7.79 -3.64 15.34
CA SER A 21 -6.51 -3.61 16.06
C SER A 21 -5.72 -4.93 15.89
N LEU A 22 -6.39 -6.09 15.87
CA LEU A 22 -5.76 -7.37 15.56
C LEU A 22 -5.16 -7.40 14.16
N LEU A 23 -5.85 -6.82 13.17
CA LEU A 23 -5.31 -6.69 11.81
C LEU A 23 -4.06 -5.79 11.79
N SER A 24 -4.10 -4.65 12.48
CA SER A 24 -2.95 -3.73 12.57
C SER A 24 -1.74 -4.41 13.23
N ILE A 25 -1.94 -5.18 14.28
CA ILE A 25 -0.89 -6.00 14.93
C ILE A 25 -0.39 -7.06 13.93
N GLY A 26 -1.29 -7.72 13.20
CA GLY A 26 -0.93 -8.69 12.16
C GLY A 26 -0.05 -8.09 11.07
N VAL A 27 -0.35 -6.87 10.61
CA VAL A 27 0.47 -6.13 9.64
C VAL A 27 1.85 -5.82 10.21
N ALA A 28 1.95 -5.37 11.48
CA ALA A 28 3.22 -5.08 12.12
C ALA A 28 4.09 -6.35 12.27
N ILE A 29 3.50 -7.47 12.71
CA ILE A 29 4.18 -8.78 12.80
C ILE A 29 4.65 -9.23 11.42
N THR A 30 3.83 -9.11 10.38
CA THR A 30 4.19 -9.44 9.00
C THR A 30 5.39 -8.61 8.52
N GLY A 31 5.42 -7.31 8.84
CA GLY A 31 6.56 -6.44 8.54
C GLY A 31 7.84 -6.93 9.20
N LEU A 32 7.79 -7.27 10.48
CA LEU A 32 8.94 -7.78 11.24
C LEU A 32 9.45 -9.13 10.68
N ILE A 33 8.54 -10.06 10.39
CA ILE A 33 8.91 -11.36 9.81
C ILE A 33 9.48 -11.19 8.39
N THR A 34 8.94 -10.25 7.60
CA THR A 34 9.49 -9.92 6.28
C THR A 34 10.90 -9.31 6.39
N TYR A 35 11.15 -8.48 7.40
CA TYR A 35 12.50 -7.99 7.68
C TYR A 35 13.46 -9.14 8.01
N LEU A 36 13.02 -10.08 8.85
CA LEU A 36 13.78 -11.27 9.20
C LEU A 36 14.12 -12.15 7.98
N PHE A 37 13.22 -12.26 7.01
CA PHE A 37 13.50 -12.94 5.74
C PHE A 37 14.76 -12.37 5.07
N PHE A 38 14.87 -11.04 4.94
CA PHE A 38 16.02 -10.39 4.32
C PHE A 38 17.28 -10.46 5.18
N VAL A 39 17.14 -10.37 6.49
CA VAL A 39 18.25 -10.55 7.43
C VAL A 39 18.88 -11.93 7.27
N ILE A 40 18.08 -13.00 7.29
CA ILE A 40 18.60 -14.36 7.11
C ILE A 40 19.19 -14.52 5.70
N ALA A 41 18.49 -14.09 4.67
CA ALA A 41 18.96 -14.22 3.28
C ALA A 41 20.29 -13.51 3.04
N SER A 42 20.52 -12.33 3.65
CA SER A 42 21.76 -11.57 3.48
C SER A 42 22.97 -12.20 4.17
N HIS A 43 22.76 -13.07 5.16
CA HIS A 43 23.85 -13.80 5.82
C HIS A 43 24.20 -15.11 5.11
N GLU A 44 23.22 -15.73 4.43
CA GLU A 44 23.35 -17.05 3.82
C GLU A 44 23.72 -17.00 2.32
N LEU A 45 23.49 -15.88 1.65
CA LEU A 45 23.73 -15.72 0.23
C LEU A 45 24.96 -14.84 -0.04
N SER A 46 25.61 -15.05 -1.19
CA SER A 46 26.59 -14.09 -1.71
C SER A 46 25.95 -12.73 -1.98
N LYS A 47 26.76 -11.66 -2.13
CA LYS A 47 26.25 -10.31 -2.43
C LYS A 47 25.43 -10.27 -3.71
N GLU A 48 25.88 -10.98 -4.72
CA GLU A 48 25.26 -11.07 -6.03
C GLU A 48 23.92 -11.82 -5.94
N GLU A 49 23.90 -13.00 -5.31
CA GLU A 49 22.69 -13.79 -5.11
C GLU A 49 21.65 -13.04 -4.30
N TYR A 50 22.08 -12.42 -3.20
CA TYR A 50 21.19 -11.59 -2.36
C TYR A 50 20.63 -10.39 -3.15
N GLY A 51 21.48 -9.74 -3.94
CA GLY A 51 21.07 -8.64 -4.81
C GLY A 51 20.00 -9.06 -5.81
N GLN A 52 20.14 -10.22 -6.45
CA GLN A 52 19.14 -10.77 -7.38
C GLN A 52 17.80 -11.05 -6.65
N ILE A 53 17.83 -11.54 -5.41
CA ILE A 53 16.62 -11.70 -4.58
C ILE A 53 15.99 -10.35 -4.27
N ALA A 54 16.78 -9.32 -3.96
CA ALA A 54 16.30 -7.98 -3.68
C ALA A 54 15.65 -7.31 -4.91
N VAL A 55 16.22 -7.52 -6.09
CA VAL A 55 15.68 -7.08 -7.39
C VAL A 55 14.38 -7.80 -7.71
N LEU A 56 14.38 -9.13 -7.62
CA LEU A 56 13.18 -9.96 -7.83
C LEU A 56 12.04 -9.52 -6.92
N TRP A 57 12.33 -9.34 -5.62
CA TRP A 57 11.36 -8.84 -4.64
C TRP A 57 10.81 -7.48 -5.04
N SER A 58 11.69 -6.53 -5.38
CA SER A 58 11.30 -5.17 -5.74
C SER A 58 10.39 -5.15 -6.97
N ALA A 59 10.74 -5.92 -8.01
CA ALA A 59 9.94 -6.08 -9.22
C ALA A 59 8.57 -6.70 -8.92
N VAL A 60 8.54 -7.81 -8.19
CA VAL A 60 7.29 -8.50 -7.80
C VAL A 60 6.40 -7.56 -6.99
N PHE A 61 6.95 -6.82 -6.02
CA PHE A 61 6.14 -5.94 -5.16
C PHE A 61 5.59 -4.71 -5.86
N ILE A 62 6.32 -4.12 -6.82
CA ILE A 62 5.76 -3.07 -7.70
C ILE A 62 4.55 -3.62 -8.45
N LEU A 63 4.71 -4.76 -9.11
CA LEU A 63 3.67 -5.39 -9.93
C LEU A 63 2.46 -5.80 -9.08
N VAL A 64 2.70 -6.51 -7.97
CA VAL A 64 1.63 -6.97 -7.08
C VAL A 64 0.86 -5.79 -6.49
N SER A 65 1.55 -4.80 -5.95
CA SER A 65 0.88 -3.64 -5.35
C SER A 65 0.11 -2.81 -6.37
N THR A 66 0.57 -2.77 -7.61
CA THR A 66 -0.07 -1.98 -8.67
C THR A 66 -1.23 -2.72 -9.33
N LEU A 67 -1.08 -4.02 -9.59
CA LEU A 67 -2.06 -4.81 -10.33
C LEU A 67 -3.13 -5.43 -9.40
N GLN A 68 -2.75 -5.90 -8.21
CA GLN A 68 -3.62 -6.71 -7.37
C GLN A 68 -4.40 -5.91 -6.32
N ARG A 69 -3.80 -4.85 -5.74
CA ARG A 69 -4.48 -4.01 -4.73
C ARG A 69 -5.78 -3.37 -5.21
N PRO A 70 -5.89 -2.86 -6.45
CA PRO A 70 -7.17 -2.32 -6.93
C PRO A 70 -8.30 -3.37 -6.95
N VAL A 71 -7.98 -4.62 -7.31
CA VAL A 71 -8.96 -5.73 -7.31
C VAL A 71 -9.37 -6.09 -5.88
N GLU A 72 -8.41 -6.15 -4.94
CA GLU A 72 -8.67 -6.34 -3.50
C GLU A 72 -9.64 -5.28 -2.97
N GLN A 73 -9.38 -4.02 -3.25
CA GLN A 73 -10.22 -2.89 -2.78
C GLN A 73 -11.61 -2.91 -3.41
N LEU A 74 -11.70 -3.16 -4.72
CA LEU A 74 -12.97 -3.29 -5.42
C LEU A 74 -13.82 -4.42 -4.83
N LEU A 75 -13.22 -5.60 -4.64
CA LEU A 75 -13.92 -6.76 -4.10
C LEU A 75 -14.35 -6.53 -2.66
N SER A 76 -13.45 -5.99 -1.82
CA SER A 76 -13.74 -5.67 -0.42
C SER A 76 -14.93 -4.73 -0.29
N ARG A 77 -14.92 -3.64 -1.05
CA ARG A 77 -16.01 -2.65 -1.06
C ARG A 77 -17.32 -3.28 -1.55
N SER A 78 -17.31 -3.93 -2.71
CA SER A 78 -18.52 -4.49 -3.30
C SER A 78 -19.15 -5.59 -2.45
N VAL A 79 -18.35 -6.44 -1.81
CA VAL A 79 -18.85 -7.47 -0.89
C VAL A 79 -19.47 -6.83 0.36
N SER A 80 -18.80 -5.83 0.95
CA SER A 80 -19.31 -5.12 2.14
C SER A 80 -20.63 -4.40 1.85
N GLU A 81 -20.74 -3.70 0.72
CA GLU A 81 -21.98 -3.03 0.27
C GLU A 81 -23.14 -4.02 0.10
N HIS A 82 -22.90 -5.18 -0.53
CA HIS A 82 -23.94 -6.19 -0.73
C HIS A 82 -24.39 -6.83 0.58
N ILE A 83 -23.46 -7.07 1.51
CA ILE A 83 -23.78 -7.58 2.85
C ILE A 83 -24.63 -6.58 3.62
N ALA A 84 -24.28 -5.29 3.58
CA ALA A 84 -25.00 -4.23 4.30
C ALA A 84 -26.48 -4.13 3.88
N VAL A 85 -26.78 -4.37 2.58
CA VAL A 85 -28.16 -4.34 2.06
C VAL A 85 -28.82 -5.73 1.98
N GLY A 86 -28.18 -6.78 2.53
CA GLY A 86 -28.71 -8.14 2.55
C GLY A 86 -28.83 -8.79 1.16
N ARG A 87 -28.07 -8.32 0.15
CA ARG A 87 -28.04 -8.87 -1.20
C ARG A 87 -26.96 -9.93 -1.36
N SER A 88 -27.14 -10.81 -2.34
CA SER A 88 -26.12 -11.80 -2.69
C SER A 88 -24.89 -11.15 -3.32
N TYR A 89 -23.72 -11.48 -2.83
CA TYR A 89 -22.41 -11.00 -3.34
C TYR A 89 -21.79 -11.93 -4.40
N SER A 90 -22.52 -12.94 -4.89
CA SER A 90 -22.00 -13.89 -5.90
C SER A 90 -21.63 -13.22 -7.23
N ARG A 91 -22.37 -12.17 -7.65
CA ARG A 91 -22.07 -11.39 -8.86
C ARG A 91 -20.80 -10.56 -8.71
N PRO A 92 -20.62 -9.71 -7.66
CA PRO A 92 -19.36 -9.01 -7.42
C PRO A 92 -18.14 -9.94 -7.37
N VAL A 93 -18.26 -11.09 -6.70
CA VAL A 93 -17.16 -12.08 -6.60
C VAL A 93 -16.78 -12.61 -7.98
N ARG A 94 -17.77 -12.96 -8.84
CA ARG A 94 -17.50 -13.41 -10.22
C ARG A 94 -16.86 -12.32 -11.09
N VAL A 95 -17.34 -11.08 -10.99
CA VAL A 95 -16.77 -9.95 -11.74
C VAL A 95 -15.33 -9.69 -11.31
N ALA A 96 -15.05 -9.65 -10.02
CA ALA A 96 -13.69 -9.49 -9.52
C ALA A 96 -12.78 -10.67 -9.90
N ALA A 97 -13.30 -11.91 -9.90
CA ALA A 97 -12.56 -13.09 -10.33
C ALA A 97 -12.23 -13.06 -11.83
N SER A 98 -13.17 -12.64 -12.69
CA SER A 98 -12.91 -12.50 -14.11
C SER A 98 -11.90 -11.39 -14.42
N LEU A 99 -11.98 -10.27 -13.69
CA LEU A 99 -11.00 -9.19 -13.79
C LEU A 99 -9.62 -9.66 -13.34
N GLN A 100 -9.54 -10.37 -12.21
CA GLN A 100 -8.30 -10.94 -11.68
C GLN A 100 -7.65 -11.91 -12.67
N LEU A 101 -8.45 -12.80 -13.27
CA LEU A 101 -7.99 -13.74 -14.29
C LEU A 101 -7.50 -13.00 -15.54
N GLY A 102 -8.22 -11.97 -15.99
CA GLY A 102 -7.83 -11.15 -17.13
C GLY A 102 -6.49 -10.45 -16.89
N ILE A 103 -6.31 -9.85 -15.71
CA ILE A 103 -5.03 -9.22 -15.31
C ILE A 103 -3.91 -10.25 -15.31
N ALA A 104 -4.14 -11.45 -14.73
CA ALA A 104 -3.13 -12.51 -14.67
C ALA A 104 -2.72 -12.98 -16.08
N VAL A 105 -3.69 -13.21 -16.98
CA VAL A 105 -3.42 -13.63 -18.37
C VAL A 105 -2.63 -12.56 -19.12
N VAL A 106 -3.05 -11.30 -19.06
CA VAL A 106 -2.34 -10.17 -19.71
C VAL A 106 -0.93 -10.04 -19.15
N PHE A 107 -0.79 -10.12 -17.82
CA PHE A 107 0.52 -10.06 -17.18
C PHE A 107 1.44 -11.17 -17.67
N VAL A 108 0.98 -12.43 -17.70
CA VAL A 108 1.80 -13.57 -18.17
C VAL A 108 2.21 -13.39 -19.63
N ILE A 109 1.28 -12.97 -20.51
CA ILE A 109 1.57 -12.72 -21.92
C ILE A 109 2.66 -11.65 -22.06
N VAL A 110 2.53 -10.52 -21.35
CA VAL A 110 3.52 -9.43 -21.38
C VAL A 110 4.86 -9.87 -20.80
N ALA A 111 4.86 -10.58 -19.67
CA ALA A 111 6.07 -11.07 -19.03
C ALA A 111 6.84 -12.02 -19.96
N VAL A 112 6.14 -12.96 -20.62
CA VAL A 112 6.76 -13.90 -21.57
C VAL A 112 7.25 -13.18 -22.83
N ALA A 113 6.51 -12.19 -23.33
CA ALA A 113 6.94 -11.38 -24.47
C ALA A 113 8.19 -10.54 -24.17
N LEU A 114 8.35 -10.10 -22.91
CA LEU A 114 9.50 -9.34 -22.43
C LEU A 114 10.54 -10.20 -21.71
N ARG A 115 10.49 -11.53 -21.86
CA ARG A 115 11.36 -12.46 -21.13
C ARG A 115 12.85 -12.10 -21.26
N GLY A 116 13.36 -11.93 -22.47
CA GLY A 116 14.78 -11.64 -22.70
C GLY A 116 15.26 -10.39 -21.95
N PRO A 117 14.65 -9.21 -22.17
CA PRO A 117 15.03 -8.01 -21.43
C PRO A 117 14.91 -8.13 -19.89
N ILE A 118 13.95 -8.90 -19.37
CA ILE A 118 13.78 -9.09 -17.93
C ILE A 118 14.83 -10.06 -17.39
N GLU A 119 15.03 -11.20 -18.06
CA GLU A 119 15.95 -12.25 -17.65
C GLU A 119 17.40 -11.76 -17.71
N ASP A 120 17.80 -11.21 -18.86
CA ASP A 120 19.19 -10.76 -19.07
C ASP A 120 19.48 -9.41 -18.40
N GLY A 121 18.51 -8.49 -18.37
CA GLY A 121 18.71 -7.12 -17.91
C GLY A 121 18.45 -6.88 -16.43
N LEU A 122 17.63 -7.74 -15.76
CA LEU A 122 17.26 -7.55 -14.35
C LEU A 122 17.59 -8.75 -13.46
N LEU A 123 17.72 -9.96 -14.03
CA LEU A 123 17.90 -11.19 -13.25
C LEU A 123 19.23 -11.90 -13.57
N GLY A 124 20.16 -11.20 -14.23
CA GLY A 124 21.48 -11.72 -14.53
C GLY A 124 21.47 -13.00 -15.38
N GLY A 125 20.47 -13.17 -16.25
CA GLY A 125 20.31 -14.37 -17.09
C GLY A 125 19.73 -15.59 -16.34
N ASN A 126 19.19 -15.41 -15.13
CA ASN A 126 18.66 -16.52 -14.34
C ASN A 126 17.20 -16.82 -14.71
N GLU A 127 17.01 -17.83 -15.56
CA GLU A 127 15.69 -18.32 -16.00
C GLU A 127 14.80 -18.75 -14.82
N PHE A 128 15.38 -19.37 -13.79
CA PHE A 128 14.62 -19.84 -12.63
C PHE A 128 13.99 -18.67 -11.86
N LEU A 129 14.74 -17.59 -11.62
CA LEU A 129 14.24 -16.38 -10.97
C LEU A 129 13.13 -15.71 -11.79
N PHE A 130 13.25 -15.73 -13.13
CA PHE A 130 12.19 -15.22 -14.01
C PHE A 130 10.86 -15.97 -13.78
N TRP A 131 10.88 -17.30 -13.81
CA TRP A 131 9.68 -18.11 -13.62
C TRP A 131 9.14 -18.03 -12.20
N VAL A 132 10.00 -17.91 -11.19
CA VAL A 132 9.60 -17.61 -9.82
C VAL A 132 8.86 -16.26 -9.75
N GLY A 133 9.38 -15.23 -10.39
CA GLY A 133 8.76 -13.91 -10.44
C GLY A 133 7.38 -13.93 -11.08
N VAL A 134 7.27 -14.55 -12.27
CA VAL A 134 5.98 -14.69 -12.98
C VAL A 134 4.96 -15.47 -12.15
N SER A 135 5.39 -16.59 -11.58
CA SER A 135 4.53 -17.44 -10.74
C SER A 135 4.12 -16.73 -9.44
N ALA A 136 5.03 -15.95 -8.83
CA ALA A 136 4.74 -15.19 -7.63
C ALA A 136 3.67 -14.13 -7.88
N VAL A 137 3.79 -13.31 -8.94
CA VAL A 137 2.78 -12.29 -9.26
C VAL A 137 1.41 -12.93 -9.50
N ALA A 138 1.34 -14.07 -10.18
CA ALA A 138 0.10 -14.81 -10.41
C ALA A 138 -0.49 -15.37 -9.09
N ALA A 139 0.34 -15.99 -8.24
CA ALA A 139 -0.06 -16.53 -6.95
C ALA A 139 -0.54 -15.42 -5.97
N TYR A 140 0.14 -14.27 -5.98
CA TYR A 140 -0.31 -13.10 -5.23
C TYR A 140 -1.69 -12.63 -5.68
N GLY A 141 -2.04 -12.77 -6.96
CA GLY A 141 -3.38 -12.48 -7.45
C GLY A 141 -4.47 -13.24 -6.69
N ALA A 142 -4.27 -14.52 -6.44
CA ALA A 142 -5.18 -15.34 -5.64
C ALA A 142 -5.21 -14.94 -4.16
N SER A 143 -4.03 -14.62 -3.57
CA SER A 143 -3.93 -14.16 -2.18
C SER A 143 -4.65 -12.80 -1.98
N TYR A 144 -4.45 -11.84 -2.87
CA TYR A 144 -5.11 -10.53 -2.79
C TYR A 144 -6.62 -10.61 -3.03
N PHE A 145 -7.05 -11.49 -3.93
CA PHE A 145 -8.47 -11.79 -4.09
C PHE A 145 -9.09 -12.33 -2.80
N ALA A 146 -8.43 -13.30 -2.15
CA ALA A 146 -8.86 -13.81 -0.85
C ALA A 146 -8.90 -12.72 0.22
N ARG A 147 -7.88 -11.84 0.29
CA ARG A 147 -7.85 -10.68 1.19
C ARG A 147 -9.04 -9.75 0.97
N GLY A 148 -9.33 -9.41 -0.28
CA GLY A 148 -10.47 -8.56 -0.63
C GLY A 148 -11.80 -9.15 -0.17
N PHE A 149 -12.00 -10.45 -0.37
CA PHE A 149 -13.17 -11.17 0.12
C PHE A 149 -13.26 -11.21 1.64
N LEU A 150 -12.15 -11.50 2.33
CA LEU A 150 -12.10 -11.55 3.80
C LEU A 150 -12.34 -10.18 4.43
N ALA A 151 -11.77 -9.12 3.86
CA ALA A 151 -11.98 -7.75 4.30
C ALA A 151 -13.44 -7.32 4.10
N GLY A 152 -14.00 -7.54 2.92
CA GLY A 152 -15.38 -7.20 2.58
C GLY A 152 -16.42 -7.99 3.38
N SER A 153 -16.10 -9.22 3.77
CA SER A 153 -16.95 -10.03 4.66
C SER A 153 -16.69 -9.82 6.15
N HIS A 154 -15.94 -8.77 6.53
CA HIS A 154 -15.59 -8.40 7.91
C HIS A 154 -14.85 -9.50 8.70
N ARG A 155 -14.15 -10.42 8.00
CA ARG A 155 -13.38 -11.52 8.59
C ARG A 155 -11.92 -11.13 8.83
N LEU A 156 -11.71 -9.98 9.51
CA LEU A 156 -10.40 -9.36 9.68
C LEU A 156 -9.39 -10.22 10.43
N THR A 157 -9.84 -11.10 11.34
CA THR A 157 -8.97 -12.04 12.04
C THR A 157 -8.36 -13.08 11.09
N ILE A 158 -9.17 -13.60 10.14
CA ILE A 158 -8.68 -14.58 9.15
C ILE A 158 -7.78 -13.87 8.13
N TYR A 159 -8.09 -12.64 7.77
CA TYR A 159 -7.21 -11.80 6.97
C TYR A 159 -5.83 -11.64 7.65
N ALA A 160 -5.80 -11.25 8.93
CA ALA A 160 -4.56 -11.14 9.69
C ALA A 160 -3.77 -12.47 9.73
N LEU A 161 -4.46 -13.59 9.95
CA LEU A 161 -3.84 -14.91 9.95
C LEU A 161 -3.26 -15.28 8.58
N LEU A 162 -3.95 -14.92 7.48
CA LEU A 162 -3.47 -15.15 6.12
C LEU A 162 -2.15 -14.42 5.86
N ILE A 163 -2.05 -13.13 6.18
CA ILE A 163 -0.82 -12.35 5.94
C ILE A 163 0.33 -12.78 6.85
N ILE A 164 0.05 -13.23 8.08
CA ILE A 164 1.05 -13.79 8.99
C ILE A 164 1.55 -15.13 8.45
N CYS A 165 0.64 -16.02 8.05
CA CYS A 165 0.99 -17.32 7.46
C CYS A 165 1.84 -17.14 6.20
N GLU A 166 1.51 -16.15 5.35
CA GLU A 166 2.29 -15.80 4.17
C GLU A 166 3.72 -15.39 4.53
N SER A 167 3.91 -14.51 5.51
CA SER A 167 5.24 -14.05 5.89
C SER A 167 6.07 -15.15 6.58
N ILE A 168 5.45 -16.00 7.40
CA ILE A 168 6.11 -17.18 8.02
C ILE A 168 6.53 -18.17 6.93
N SER A 169 5.63 -18.52 6.01
CA SER A 169 5.92 -19.43 4.90
C SER A 169 7.09 -18.95 4.07
N ARG A 170 7.14 -17.63 3.77
CA ARG A 170 8.26 -17.03 3.05
C ARG A 170 9.58 -17.20 3.80
N THR A 171 9.59 -16.86 5.08
CA THR A 171 10.80 -16.84 5.91
C THR A 171 11.32 -18.25 6.21
N ALA A 172 10.47 -19.27 6.11
CA ALA A 172 10.89 -20.66 6.29
C ALA A 172 11.94 -21.10 5.25
N PHE A 173 11.98 -20.51 4.05
CA PHE A 173 12.92 -20.89 3.00
C PHE A 173 14.37 -20.42 3.28
N PRO A 174 14.66 -19.12 3.52
CA PRO A 174 16.02 -18.76 3.94
C PRO A 174 16.41 -19.40 5.27
N LEU A 175 15.47 -19.65 6.17
CA LEU A 175 15.75 -20.40 7.39
C LEU A 175 16.17 -21.85 7.10
N ALA A 176 15.56 -22.50 6.09
CA ALA A 176 15.98 -23.83 5.64
C ALA A 176 17.40 -23.82 5.05
N VAL A 177 17.78 -22.72 4.38
CA VAL A 177 19.17 -22.53 3.91
C VAL A 177 20.11 -22.37 5.10
N ALA A 178 19.77 -21.53 6.07
CA ALA A 178 20.57 -21.32 7.29
C ALA A 178 20.76 -22.60 8.12
N LEU A 179 19.79 -23.52 8.08
CA LEU A 179 19.84 -24.81 8.74
C LEU A 179 20.55 -25.90 7.92
N GLY A 180 21.04 -25.58 6.71
CA GLY A 180 21.68 -26.54 5.81
C GLY A 180 20.74 -27.58 5.18
N ILE A 181 19.43 -27.38 5.25
CA ILE A 181 18.40 -28.25 4.64
C ILE A 181 18.29 -27.98 3.13
N ALA A 182 18.51 -26.73 2.72
CA ALA A 182 18.49 -26.27 1.33
C ALA A 182 19.72 -25.40 1.06
N SER A 183 19.97 -25.02 -0.19
CA SER A 183 21.13 -24.20 -0.55
C SER A 183 20.82 -23.24 -1.70
N GLY A 184 21.50 -22.08 -1.68
CA GLY A 184 21.52 -21.12 -2.77
C GLY A 184 20.28 -20.23 -2.87
N GLN A 185 20.37 -19.29 -3.79
CA GLN A 185 19.34 -18.27 -4.00
C GLN A 185 18.00 -18.85 -4.51
N ASP A 186 18.03 -19.96 -5.25
CA ASP A 186 16.83 -20.59 -5.81
C ASP A 186 15.90 -21.08 -4.69
N ALA A 187 16.47 -21.66 -3.63
CA ALA A 187 15.70 -22.05 -2.45
C ALA A 187 15.05 -20.84 -1.77
N VAL A 188 15.78 -19.72 -1.61
CA VAL A 188 15.25 -18.48 -1.03
C VAL A 188 14.19 -17.88 -1.91
N ALA A 189 14.39 -17.86 -3.24
CA ALA A 189 13.44 -17.34 -4.22
C ALA A 189 12.10 -18.10 -4.19
N LEU A 190 12.13 -19.44 -4.02
CA LEU A 190 10.91 -20.24 -3.87
C LEU A 190 10.02 -19.76 -2.72
N GLY A 191 10.59 -19.20 -1.67
CA GLY A 191 9.84 -18.59 -0.58
C GLY A 191 8.92 -17.46 -1.03
N ILE A 192 9.28 -16.73 -2.08
CA ILE A 192 8.48 -15.62 -2.61
C ILE A 192 7.19 -16.13 -3.28
N VAL A 193 7.25 -17.25 -4.01
CA VAL A 193 6.09 -17.84 -4.68
C VAL A 193 5.30 -18.78 -3.74
N ALA A 194 5.97 -19.47 -2.84
CA ALA A 194 5.33 -20.37 -1.88
C ALA A 194 4.49 -19.60 -0.86
N ALA A 195 4.91 -18.41 -0.47
CA ALA A 195 4.24 -17.60 0.54
C ALA A 195 2.75 -17.34 0.22
N PRO A 196 2.37 -16.72 -0.90
CA PRO A 196 0.98 -16.50 -1.23
C PRO A 196 0.21 -17.81 -1.44
N THR A 197 0.84 -18.84 -1.98
CA THR A 197 0.20 -20.15 -2.26
C THR A 197 -0.13 -20.88 -0.96
N LEU A 198 0.83 -21.01 -0.04
CA LEU A 198 0.64 -21.68 1.24
C LEU A 198 -0.31 -20.93 2.17
N SER A 199 -0.30 -19.59 2.11
CA SER A 199 -1.20 -18.78 2.92
C SER A 199 -2.68 -19.03 2.62
N LEU A 200 -3.03 -19.46 1.40
CA LEU A 200 -4.41 -19.76 1.01
C LEU A 200 -5.02 -20.93 1.78
N ILE A 201 -4.21 -21.77 2.44
CA ILE A 201 -4.70 -22.85 3.31
C ILE A 201 -5.57 -22.32 4.47
N VAL A 202 -5.40 -21.05 4.83
CA VAL A 202 -6.18 -20.39 5.87
C VAL A 202 -7.59 -20.03 5.41
N VAL A 203 -7.83 -19.88 4.10
CA VAL A 203 -9.10 -19.39 3.54
C VAL A 203 -10.28 -20.33 3.83
N PRO A 204 -10.17 -21.68 3.73
CA PRO A 204 -11.27 -22.58 4.07
C PRO A 204 -11.81 -22.40 5.50
N PHE A 205 -10.96 -22.02 6.46
CA PHE A 205 -11.41 -21.75 7.84
C PHE A 205 -12.41 -20.60 7.94
N ALA A 206 -12.44 -19.71 6.95
CA ALA A 206 -13.45 -18.68 6.86
C ALA A 206 -14.86 -19.27 6.66
N PHE A 207 -14.99 -20.43 6.05
CA PHE A 207 -16.26 -21.08 5.74
C PHE A 207 -16.67 -22.11 6.79
N LEU A 208 -15.72 -22.64 7.59
CA LEU A 208 -15.99 -23.61 8.65
C LEU A 208 -16.71 -22.98 9.85
N ARG A 209 -16.40 -21.73 10.17
CA ARG A 209 -17.14 -20.93 11.17
C ARG A 209 -18.31 -20.23 10.48
N ARG A 210 -19.40 -20.95 10.26
CA ARG A 210 -20.73 -20.36 10.07
C ARG A 210 -21.16 -19.73 11.38
N GLY A 211 -20.61 -18.58 11.72
CA GLY A 211 -21.31 -17.65 12.59
C GLY A 211 -22.57 -17.23 11.86
N SER A 212 -23.69 -17.20 12.56
CA SER A 212 -25.00 -16.77 12.08
C SER A 212 -24.83 -15.59 11.12
N ALA A 213 -25.48 -15.66 9.96
CA ALA A 213 -25.60 -14.46 9.12
C ALA A 213 -26.04 -13.31 10.03
N PRO A 214 -25.47 -12.10 9.89
CA PRO A 214 -25.96 -10.97 10.67
C PRO A 214 -27.47 -10.91 10.50
N GLU A 215 -28.21 -11.08 11.62
CA GLU A 215 -29.65 -10.88 11.62
C GLU A 215 -29.90 -9.45 11.14
N ARG A 216 -30.76 -9.36 10.16
CA ARG A 216 -31.22 -8.07 9.63
C ARG A 216 -31.73 -7.23 10.78
N PRO A 217 -31.27 -5.98 10.99
CA PRO A 217 -31.91 -5.10 11.94
C PRO A 217 -33.39 -4.98 11.58
N PRO A 218 -34.32 -5.25 12.51
CA PRO A 218 -35.73 -5.06 12.23
C PRO A 218 -35.97 -3.56 11.99
N GLY A 219 -36.37 -3.19 10.79
CA GLY A 219 -36.68 -1.79 10.44
C GLY A 219 -35.79 -1.16 9.36
N SER A 220 -34.85 -1.88 8.76
CA SER A 220 -34.18 -1.39 7.54
C SER A 220 -35.14 -1.52 6.35
N GLU A 221 -36.08 -0.58 6.26
CA GLU A 221 -36.75 -0.28 4.99
C GLU A 221 -35.68 0.00 3.93
N GLN A 222 -35.98 -0.46 2.71
CA GLN A 222 -35.14 -0.36 1.53
C GLN A 222 -34.54 1.05 1.41
N ALA A 223 -33.35 1.26 1.92
CA ALA A 223 -32.54 2.35 1.45
C ALA A 223 -32.28 2.06 -0.02
N GLU A 224 -33.01 2.69 -0.89
CA GLU A 224 -32.72 2.72 -2.32
C GLU A 224 -31.29 3.22 -2.45
N LEU A 225 -30.38 2.28 -2.81
CA LEU A 225 -29.07 2.71 -3.28
C LEU A 225 -29.33 3.68 -4.43
N PRO A 226 -28.59 4.80 -4.53
CA PRO A 226 -28.65 5.66 -5.69
C PRO A 226 -28.61 4.77 -6.92
N SER A 227 -29.61 4.95 -7.80
CA SER A 227 -29.79 4.14 -9.02
C SER A 227 -28.45 3.98 -9.74
N GLU A 228 -28.18 2.79 -10.27
CA GLU A 228 -26.95 2.42 -11.03
C GLU A 228 -26.56 3.43 -12.15
N GLY A 229 -27.31 4.53 -12.33
CA GLY A 229 -27.16 5.54 -13.36
C GLY A 229 -26.29 6.74 -13.03
N GLU A 230 -25.94 7.02 -11.76
CA GLU A 230 -25.21 8.26 -11.40
C GLU A 230 -23.70 8.09 -11.13
N PHE A 231 -23.19 6.87 -11.03
CA PHE A 231 -21.76 6.63 -11.08
C PHE A 231 -21.34 6.51 -12.55
N THR A 232 -21.32 7.63 -13.25
CA THR A 232 -20.86 7.65 -14.64
C THR A 232 -19.45 7.09 -14.68
N LEU A 233 -19.21 6.07 -15.52
CA LEU A 233 -17.90 5.43 -15.76
C LEU A 233 -16.75 6.44 -15.91
N VAL A 234 -17.05 7.65 -16.37
CA VAL A 234 -16.11 8.76 -16.54
C VAL A 234 -15.67 9.36 -15.20
N HIS A 235 -16.56 9.54 -14.21
CA HIS A 235 -16.19 10.10 -12.89
C HIS A 235 -15.56 9.05 -12.00
N GLY A 236 -16.08 7.83 -11.97
CA GLY A 236 -15.50 6.70 -11.24
C GLY A 236 -14.16 6.25 -11.82
N GLY A 237 -14.02 6.24 -13.14
CA GLY A 237 -12.77 5.89 -13.84
C GLY A 237 -11.64 6.89 -13.57
N GLY A 238 -11.96 8.19 -13.53
CA GLY A 238 -10.97 9.24 -13.22
C GLY A 238 -10.43 9.17 -11.79
N PHE A 239 -11.29 8.85 -10.81
CA PHE A 239 -10.87 8.62 -9.43
C PHE A 239 -10.00 7.36 -9.30
N ALA A 240 -10.42 6.25 -9.90
CA ALA A 240 -9.68 4.99 -9.89
C ALA A 240 -8.30 5.14 -10.54
N ALA A 241 -8.22 5.84 -11.69
CA ALA A 241 -6.95 6.13 -12.35
C ALA A 241 -6.03 7.00 -11.48
N ALA A 242 -6.57 8.00 -10.80
CA ALA A 242 -5.78 8.84 -9.90
C ALA A 242 -5.22 8.04 -8.70
N VAL A 243 -6.04 7.20 -8.07
CA VAL A 243 -5.59 6.31 -6.98
C VAL A 243 -4.53 5.33 -7.49
N PHE A 244 -4.74 4.73 -8.67
CA PHE A 244 -3.75 3.86 -9.32
C PHE A 244 -2.41 4.56 -9.53
N LEU A 245 -2.41 5.80 -10.04
CA LEU A 245 -1.18 6.59 -10.24
C LEU A 245 -0.48 6.90 -8.91
N ILE A 246 -1.23 7.20 -7.84
CA ILE A 246 -0.65 7.38 -6.50
C ILE A 246 0.03 6.09 -6.06
N MET A 247 -0.66 4.94 -6.16
CA MET A 247 -0.12 3.64 -5.75
C MET A 247 1.13 3.24 -6.55
N LEU A 248 1.11 3.43 -7.87
CA LEU A 248 2.25 3.17 -8.74
C LEU A 248 3.44 4.03 -8.35
N SER A 249 3.22 5.33 -8.12
CA SER A 249 4.27 6.27 -7.72
C SER A 249 4.84 5.94 -6.35
N GLU A 250 3.99 5.58 -5.39
CA GLU A 250 4.39 5.12 -4.06
C GLU A 250 5.31 3.91 -4.14
N GLN A 251 4.95 2.91 -4.96
CA GLN A 251 5.78 1.72 -5.17
C GLN A 251 7.08 2.04 -5.91
N THR A 252 7.08 3.02 -6.81
CA THR A 252 8.29 3.49 -7.48
C THR A 252 9.29 4.05 -6.48
N PHE A 253 8.88 4.94 -5.58
CA PHE A 253 9.77 5.46 -4.53
C PHE A 253 10.37 4.37 -3.63
N LEU A 254 9.60 3.33 -3.33
CA LEU A 254 10.01 2.30 -2.40
C LEU A 254 10.83 1.16 -3.05
N ASN A 255 10.63 0.89 -4.33
CA ASN A 255 11.15 -0.33 -4.96
C ASN A 255 11.94 -0.08 -6.25
N ALA A 256 11.88 1.09 -6.88
CA ALA A 256 12.61 1.30 -8.15
C ALA A 256 14.12 1.45 -7.95
N GLY A 257 14.60 1.92 -6.78
CA GLY A 257 16.03 2.08 -6.52
C GLY A 257 16.85 0.84 -6.83
N PRO A 258 16.58 -0.33 -6.24
CA PRO A 258 17.29 -1.57 -6.55
C PRO A 258 17.22 -1.97 -8.02
N LEU A 259 16.08 -1.78 -8.70
CA LEU A 259 15.92 -2.12 -10.12
C LEU A 259 16.79 -1.22 -11.04
N LEU A 260 16.87 0.07 -10.70
CA LEU A 260 17.65 1.04 -11.46
C LEU A 260 19.16 0.82 -11.26
N VAL A 261 19.58 0.50 -10.05
CA VAL A 261 20.99 0.21 -9.73
C VAL A 261 21.44 -1.12 -10.31
N GLU A 262 20.58 -2.14 -10.36
CA GLU A 262 20.91 -3.41 -11.02
C GLU A 262 21.35 -3.18 -12.46
N SER A 263 20.62 -2.35 -13.21
CA SER A 263 20.89 -2.09 -14.61
C SER A 263 22.21 -1.32 -14.88
N THR A 264 22.80 -0.68 -13.85
CA THR A 264 23.98 0.19 -13.98
C THR A 264 25.20 -0.32 -13.22
N ALA A 265 25.01 -0.89 -12.03
CA ALA A 265 26.06 -1.34 -11.11
C ALA A 265 25.96 -2.83 -10.72
N GLY A 266 24.95 -3.54 -11.18
CA GLY A 266 24.75 -4.98 -10.95
C GLY A 266 24.11 -5.34 -9.63
N ALA A 267 23.90 -6.65 -9.46
CA ALA A 267 23.11 -7.23 -8.38
C ALA A 267 23.61 -6.89 -6.97
N ALA A 268 24.90 -6.99 -6.73
CA ALA A 268 25.47 -6.68 -5.41
C ALA A 268 25.16 -5.23 -4.98
N ALA A 269 25.24 -4.29 -5.89
CA ALA A 269 24.90 -2.89 -5.67
C ALA A 269 23.39 -2.69 -5.42
N ALA A 270 22.54 -3.41 -6.16
CA ALA A 270 21.10 -3.40 -5.95
C ALA A 270 20.72 -3.91 -4.54
N GLY A 271 21.39 -4.97 -4.07
CA GLY A 271 21.23 -5.49 -2.71
C GLY A 271 21.61 -4.46 -1.64
N PHE A 272 22.69 -3.71 -1.83
CA PHE A 272 23.12 -2.65 -0.93
C PHE A 272 22.05 -1.55 -0.81
N ILE A 273 21.56 -1.01 -1.93
CA ILE A 273 20.51 0.00 -1.97
C ILE A 273 19.20 -0.52 -1.36
N PHE A 274 18.87 -1.78 -1.64
CA PHE A 274 17.69 -2.40 -1.05
C PHE A 274 17.76 -2.38 0.49
N ASN A 275 18.89 -2.74 1.08
CA ASN A 275 19.09 -2.76 2.53
C ASN A 275 18.97 -1.35 3.13
N ILE A 276 19.57 -0.34 2.51
CA ILE A 276 19.45 1.04 2.97
C ILE A 276 17.97 1.49 2.94
N LEU A 277 17.25 1.20 1.85
CA LEU A 277 15.84 1.55 1.73
C LEU A 277 14.94 0.75 2.70
N MET A 278 15.40 -0.37 3.27
CA MET A 278 14.68 -1.08 4.34
C MET A 278 14.52 -0.23 5.60
N ILE A 279 15.42 0.73 5.85
CA ILE A 279 15.29 1.73 6.93
C ILE A 279 14.00 2.55 6.74
N ALA A 280 13.70 2.93 5.50
CA ALA A 280 12.49 3.68 5.19
C ALA A 280 11.22 2.80 5.23
N ARG A 281 11.33 1.53 4.85
CA ARG A 281 10.19 0.60 4.77
C ARG A 281 9.68 0.15 6.14
N ALA A 282 10.56 -0.09 7.11
CA ALA A 282 10.17 -0.56 8.43
C ALA A 282 9.21 0.43 9.16
N PRO A 283 9.52 1.73 9.26
CA PRO A 283 8.60 2.73 9.80
C PRO A 283 7.31 2.88 9.00
N LEU A 284 7.37 2.73 7.66
CA LEU A 284 6.19 2.83 6.79
C LEU A 284 5.16 1.75 7.12
N GLN A 285 5.59 0.53 7.46
CA GLN A 285 4.68 -0.54 7.89
C GLN A 285 3.90 -0.15 9.16
N LEU A 286 4.58 0.47 10.12
CA LEU A 286 3.93 0.99 11.33
C LEU A 286 2.99 2.15 11.01
N PHE A 287 3.39 3.04 10.11
CA PHE A 287 2.58 4.17 9.68
C PHE A 287 1.33 3.74 8.90
N GLN A 288 1.32 2.59 8.21
CA GLN A 288 0.12 2.08 7.54
C GLN A 288 -1.03 1.87 8.51
N ALA A 289 -0.77 1.43 9.74
CA ALA A 289 -1.79 1.31 10.78
C ALA A 289 -2.40 2.68 11.15
N VAL A 290 -1.57 3.72 11.19
CA VAL A 290 -2.03 5.10 11.42
C VAL A 290 -2.83 5.62 10.23
N SER A 291 -2.35 5.40 9.00
CA SER A 291 -3.01 5.83 7.77
C SER A 291 -4.43 5.26 7.61
N THR A 292 -4.65 4.01 8.00
CA THR A 292 -5.98 3.38 7.90
C THR A 292 -7.04 4.05 8.78
N SER A 293 -6.65 4.68 9.87
CA SER A 293 -7.54 5.43 10.77
C SER A 293 -7.58 6.93 10.44
N LEU A 294 -6.50 7.47 9.90
CA LEU A 294 -6.35 8.90 9.64
C LEU A 294 -7.31 9.40 8.56
N LEU A 295 -7.41 8.71 7.42
CA LEU A 295 -8.27 9.15 6.32
C LEU A 295 -9.76 9.23 6.71
N PRO A 296 -10.38 8.20 7.32
CA PRO A 296 -11.76 8.30 7.77
C PRO A 296 -11.97 9.40 8.80
N HIS A 297 -11.03 9.58 9.74
CA HIS A 297 -11.08 10.63 10.75
C HIS A 297 -11.06 12.03 10.11
N LEU A 298 -10.11 12.29 9.21
CA LEU A 298 -10.01 13.55 8.49
C LEU A 298 -11.23 13.82 7.60
N THR A 299 -11.77 12.78 6.94
CA THR A 299 -12.97 12.91 6.10
C THR A 299 -14.17 13.30 6.95
N ARG A 300 -14.32 12.72 8.16
CA ARG A 300 -15.39 13.08 9.11
C ARG A 300 -15.25 14.52 9.57
N LEU A 301 -14.06 14.95 10.04
CA LEU A 301 -13.82 16.33 10.46
C LEU A 301 -14.11 17.33 9.33
N ARG A 302 -13.80 16.95 8.08
CA ARG A 302 -14.12 17.77 6.93
C ARG A 302 -15.62 17.84 6.66
N ALA A 303 -16.36 16.76 6.88
CA ALA A 303 -17.81 16.71 6.71
C ALA A 303 -18.53 17.53 7.80
N GLU A 304 -18.00 17.52 9.04
CA GLU A 304 -18.49 18.27 10.19
C GLU A 304 -18.07 19.76 10.17
N ASP A 305 -17.33 20.19 9.13
CA ASP A 305 -16.73 21.54 8.98
C ASP A 305 -15.79 21.96 10.13
N ALA A 306 -15.27 20.98 10.87
CA ALA A 306 -14.33 21.16 11.98
C ALA A 306 -12.91 21.40 11.47
N LEU A 307 -12.68 22.53 10.80
CA LEU A 307 -11.43 22.85 10.07
C LEU A 307 -10.22 23.02 11.00
N GLU A 308 -10.43 23.49 12.22
CA GLU A 308 -9.34 23.61 13.20
C GLU A 308 -8.87 22.24 13.67
N ASP A 309 -9.80 21.36 14.04
CA ASP A 309 -9.50 19.98 14.45
C ASP A 309 -8.85 19.18 13.32
N PHE A 310 -9.29 19.41 12.07
CA PHE A 310 -8.67 18.84 10.88
C PHE A 310 -7.20 19.26 10.76
N ARG A 311 -6.91 20.56 10.89
CA ARG A 311 -5.55 21.10 10.82
C ARG A 311 -4.69 20.60 11.98
N ASP A 312 -5.25 20.53 13.17
CA ASP A 312 -4.55 20.06 14.35
C ASP A 312 -4.22 18.58 14.28
N SER A 313 -5.14 17.74 13.78
CA SER A 313 -4.89 16.32 13.54
C SER A 313 -3.72 16.09 12.57
N VAL A 314 -3.70 16.83 11.45
CA VAL A 314 -2.59 16.77 10.48
C VAL A 314 -1.29 17.26 11.11
N ARG A 315 -1.31 18.38 11.84
CA ARG A 315 -0.14 18.97 12.50
C ARG A 315 0.45 18.04 13.56
N VAL A 316 -0.39 17.42 14.38
CA VAL A 316 0.04 16.45 15.42
C VAL A 316 0.69 15.24 14.77
N THR A 317 0.08 14.70 13.72
CA THR A 317 0.63 13.55 12.99
C THR A 317 1.99 13.87 12.37
N ILE A 318 2.13 15.01 11.68
CA ILE A 318 3.42 15.42 11.09
C ILE A 318 4.48 15.68 12.18
N ARG A 319 4.11 16.27 13.30
CA ARG A 319 5.04 16.47 14.44
C ARG A 319 5.52 15.12 15.01
N ALA A 320 4.60 14.16 15.19
CA ALA A 320 4.96 12.82 15.65
C ALA A 320 5.92 12.13 14.67
N ILE A 321 5.69 12.24 13.36
CA ILE A 321 6.59 11.73 12.32
C ILE A 321 7.96 12.43 12.40
N ALA A 322 7.99 13.75 12.54
CA ALA A 322 9.24 14.50 12.62
C ALA A 322 10.07 14.10 13.85
N ILE A 323 9.43 13.94 15.01
CA ILE A 323 10.10 13.46 16.25
C ILE A 323 10.63 12.04 16.03
N PHE A 324 9.81 11.15 15.47
CA PHE A 324 10.21 9.77 15.18
C PHE A 324 11.40 9.72 14.21
N ALA A 325 11.34 10.49 13.11
CA ALA A 325 12.43 10.58 12.14
C ALA A 325 13.72 11.15 12.76
N ALA A 326 13.60 12.18 13.61
CA ALA A 326 14.74 12.74 14.33
C ALA A 326 15.39 11.72 15.29
N LEU A 327 14.57 11.00 16.06
CA LEU A 327 15.06 9.91 16.94
C LEU A 327 15.76 8.80 16.14
N THR A 328 15.15 8.38 15.03
CA THR A 328 15.74 7.39 14.12
C THR A 328 17.06 7.91 13.54
N ALA A 329 17.13 9.18 13.13
CA ALA A 329 18.36 9.80 12.62
C ALA A 329 19.48 9.82 13.68
N VAL A 330 19.15 10.13 14.94
CA VAL A 330 20.12 10.07 16.05
C VAL A 330 20.64 8.64 16.24
N VAL A 331 19.76 7.62 16.22
CA VAL A 331 20.15 6.23 16.31
C VAL A 331 21.05 5.83 15.14
N MET A 332 20.70 6.20 13.92
CA MET A 332 21.50 5.91 12.72
C MET A 332 22.84 6.64 12.72
N ALA A 333 22.91 7.87 13.23
CA ALA A 333 24.17 8.63 13.38
C ALA A 333 25.13 7.97 14.37
N ILE A 334 24.61 7.43 15.48
CA ILE A 334 25.43 6.83 16.56
C ILE A 334 25.76 5.37 16.24
N ALA A 335 24.77 4.56 15.96
CA ALA A 335 24.84 3.11 15.88
C ALA A 335 24.53 2.53 14.49
N GLY A 336 24.11 3.34 13.51
CA GLY A 336 23.61 2.90 12.21
C GLY A 336 24.48 1.89 11.48
N PRO A 337 25.78 2.16 11.21
CA PRO A 337 26.65 1.20 10.53
C PRO A 337 26.74 -0.14 11.26
N LYS A 338 26.80 -0.12 12.61
CA LYS A 338 26.86 -1.33 13.41
C LYS A 338 25.54 -2.12 13.39
N LEU A 339 24.41 -1.40 13.44
CA LEU A 339 23.08 -2.03 13.33
C LEU A 339 22.88 -2.66 11.97
N MET A 340 23.29 -1.99 10.89
CA MET A 340 23.20 -2.51 9.52
C MET A 340 24.12 -3.74 9.33
N GLN A 341 25.34 -3.71 9.90
CA GLN A 341 26.26 -4.84 9.90
C GLN A 341 25.66 -6.06 10.64
N ILE A 342 25.05 -5.84 11.81
CA ILE A 342 24.38 -6.91 12.56
C ILE A 342 23.17 -7.45 11.77
N ALA A 343 22.41 -6.56 11.13
CA ALA A 343 21.22 -6.94 10.39
C ALA A 343 21.54 -7.66 9.08
N PHE A 344 22.51 -7.18 8.29
CA PHE A 344 22.76 -7.64 6.92
C PHE A 344 24.13 -8.27 6.70
N GLY A 345 24.90 -8.49 7.78
CA GLY A 345 26.19 -9.13 7.75
C GLY A 345 27.34 -8.20 7.37
N ASP A 346 28.56 -8.75 7.42
CA ASP A 346 29.80 -8.02 7.14
C ASP A 346 30.02 -7.79 5.62
N ASN A 347 29.19 -8.39 4.80
CA ASN A 347 29.25 -8.29 3.35
C ASN A 347 28.98 -6.87 2.83
N PHE A 348 28.25 -6.05 3.59
CA PHE A 348 27.86 -4.71 3.23
C PHE A 348 28.38 -3.70 4.23
N THR A 349 29.09 -2.69 3.75
CA THR A 349 29.59 -1.58 4.58
C THR A 349 28.76 -0.34 4.32
N TYR A 350 28.21 0.24 5.39
CA TYR A 350 27.30 1.38 5.31
C TYR A 350 27.96 2.59 5.96
N GLU A 351 27.93 3.72 5.24
CA GLU A 351 28.38 4.98 5.80
C GLU A 351 27.25 5.68 6.60
N ARG A 352 27.64 6.48 7.58
CA ARG A 352 26.65 7.20 8.41
C ARG A 352 25.86 8.22 7.62
N VAL A 353 26.51 8.81 6.61
CA VAL A 353 25.89 9.86 5.77
C VAL A 353 24.75 9.27 4.96
N ASP A 354 24.95 8.11 4.33
CA ASP A 354 23.95 7.40 3.54
C ASP A 354 22.70 7.08 4.37
N LEU A 355 22.94 6.50 5.56
CA LEU A 355 21.87 6.16 6.50
C LEU A 355 21.08 7.39 6.95
N LEU A 356 21.75 8.53 7.14
CA LEU A 356 21.09 9.79 7.52
C LEU A 356 20.28 10.39 6.38
N ILE A 357 20.81 10.37 5.13
CA ILE A 357 20.12 10.85 3.95
C ILE A 357 18.77 10.09 3.79
N VAL A 358 18.82 8.77 3.85
CA VAL A 358 17.61 7.93 3.69
C VAL A 358 16.66 8.09 4.88
N THR A 359 17.18 8.24 6.11
CA THR A 359 16.33 8.46 7.29
C THR A 359 15.57 9.78 7.24
N VAL A 360 16.23 10.85 6.81
CA VAL A 360 15.57 12.16 6.60
C VAL A 360 14.55 12.06 5.45
N GLY A 361 14.94 11.41 4.36
CA GLY A 361 14.04 11.11 3.23
C GLY A 361 12.80 10.35 3.67
N MET A 362 12.94 9.35 4.54
CA MET A 362 11.83 8.59 5.14
C MET A 362 10.87 9.49 5.92
N GLY A 363 11.39 10.40 6.77
CA GLY A 363 10.55 11.34 7.52
C GLY A 363 9.75 12.25 6.61
N LEU A 364 10.36 12.75 5.53
CA LEU A 364 9.69 13.56 4.52
C LEU A 364 8.65 12.75 3.73
N TYR A 365 8.97 11.52 3.37
CA TYR A 365 8.06 10.61 2.69
C TYR A 365 6.80 10.30 3.54
N LEU A 366 6.96 9.98 4.82
CA LEU A 366 5.85 9.75 5.75
C LEU A 366 5.00 11.02 5.95
N SER A 367 5.64 12.19 5.99
CA SER A 367 4.94 13.48 6.03
C SER A 367 4.15 13.73 4.74
N ALA A 368 4.72 13.40 3.58
CA ALA A 368 4.03 13.46 2.30
C ALA A 368 2.84 12.50 2.26
N ALA A 369 2.97 11.27 2.77
CA ALA A 369 1.89 10.31 2.89
C ALA A 369 0.74 10.82 3.78
N THR A 370 1.06 11.49 4.89
CA THR A 370 0.05 12.16 5.73
C THR A 370 -0.68 13.28 5.00
N LEU A 371 0.06 14.14 4.29
CA LEU A 371 -0.51 15.22 3.48
C LEU A 371 -1.35 14.68 2.31
N ASN A 372 -0.97 13.53 1.76
CA ASN A 372 -1.78 12.81 0.77
C ASN A 372 -3.14 12.42 1.35
N GLN A 373 -3.20 11.84 2.55
CA GLN A 373 -4.47 11.51 3.20
C GLN A 373 -5.33 12.75 3.42
N ALA A 374 -4.71 13.87 3.82
CA ALA A 374 -5.40 15.14 3.98
C ALA A 374 -5.94 15.68 2.63
N ALA A 375 -5.16 15.58 1.55
CA ALA A 375 -5.60 15.98 0.21
C ALA A 375 -6.76 15.10 -0.32
N LEU A 376 -6.71 13.78 -0.04
CA LEU A 376 -7.80 12.84 -0.35
C LEU A 376 -9.08 13.22 0.41
N ALA A 377 -8.98 13.50 1.71
CA ALA A 377 -10.10 13.94 2.55
C ALA A 377 -10.71 15.29 2.08
N GLN A 378 -9.89 16.15 1.44
CA GLN A 378 -10.34 17.40 0.83
C GLN A 378 -10.88 17.23 -0.61
N GLY A 379 -11.01 16.02 -1.13
CA GLY A 379 -11.47 15.74 -2.49
C GLY A 379 -10.47 16.11 -3.60
N GLN A 380 -9.19 16.32 -3.27
CA GLN A 380 -8.16 16.77 -4.22
C GLN A 380 -7.34 15.61 -4.83
N VAL A 381 -7.95 14.43 -4.98
CA VAL A 381 -7.30 13.18 -5.42
C VAL A 381 -6.51 13.34 -6.71
N ARG A 382 -7.11 14.00 -7.74
CA ARG A 382 -6.45 14.21 -9.05
C ARG A 382 -5.18 15.06 -8.94
N ARG A 383 -5.19 16.11 -8.12
CA ARG A 383 -4.00 16.95 -7.91
C ARG A 383 -2.91 16.20 -7.18
N ALA A 384 -3.28 15.45 -6.15
CA ALA A 384 -2.35 14.59 -5.42
C ALA A 384 -1.71 13.56 -6.35
N ALA A 385 -2.50 12.88 -7.19
CA ALA A 385 -2.01 11.90 -8.17
C ALA A 385 -1.00 12.49 -9.16
N ILE A 386 -1.25 13.70 -9.66
CA ILE A 386 -0.33 14.39 -10.57
C ILE A 386 1.00 14.68 -9.86
N CYS A 387 0.97 15.16 -8.60
CA CYS A 387 2.19 15.43 -7.84
C CYS A 387 2.98 14.15 -7.58
N TRP A 388 2.31 13.08 -7.15
CA TRP A 388 2.95 11.78 -6.94
C TRP A 388 3.61 11.26 -8.21
N PHE A 389 2.89 11.26 -9.32
CA PHE A 389 3.38 10.75 -10.60
C PHE A 389 4.53 11.59 -11.16
N ALA A 390 4.42 12.92 -11.11
CA ALA A 390 5.49 13.80 -11.55
C ALA A 390 6.77 13.60 -10.72
N CYS A 391 6.65 13.51 -9.38
CA CYS A 391 7.81 13.26 -8.51
C CYS A 391 8.42 11.88 -8.75
N ALA A 392 7.61 10.85 -9.01
CA ALA A 392 8.12 9.52 -9.34
C ALA A 392 8.90 9.51 -10.67
N LEU A 393 8.40 10.20 -11.70
CA LEU A 393 9.11 10.36 -12.98
C LEU A 393 10.42 11.13 -12.80
N VAL A 394 10.42 12.21 -12.01
CA VAL A 394 11.63 12.99 -11.70
C VAL A 394 12.63 12.11 -10.94
N PHE A 395 12.19 11.30 -10.00
CA PHE A 395 13.05 10.36 -9.26
C PHE A 395 13.70 9.34 -10.20
N ILE A 396 12.92 8.71 -11.10
CA ILE A 396 13.46 7.78 -12.10
C ILE A 396 14.47 8.50 -13.01
N GLY A 397 14.09 9.67 -13.55
CA GLY A 397 14.95 10.46 -14.41
C GLY A 397 16.27 10.86 -13.74
N TRP A 398 16.21 11.26 -12.47
CA TRP A 398 17.39 11.57 -11.66
C TRP A 398 18.33 10.34 -11.51
N CYS A 399 17.76 9.17 -11.20
CA CYS A 399 18.56 7.94 -11.02
C CYS A 399 19.21 7.47 -12.34
N LEU A 400 18.56 7.70 -13.47
CA LEU A 400 19.09 7.32 -14.80
C LEU A 400 20.16 8.29 -15.33
N LEU A 401 20.13 9.55 -14.88
CA LEU A 401 21.10 10.56 -15.33
C LEU A 401 22.37 10.49 -14.46
N PRO A 402 23.59 10.47 -15.06
CA PRO A 402 24.85 10.40 -14.33
C PRO A 402 25.24 11.75 -13.71
N VAL A 403 24.30 12.39 -12.96
CA VAL A 403 24.51 13.70 -12.32
C VAL A 403 25.47 13.58 -11.14
N VAL A 404 25.39 12.49 -10.40
CA VAL A 404 26.29 12.13 -9.31
C VAL A 404 27.04 10.88 -9.73
N GLY A 405 28.37 10.91 -9.58
CA GLY A 405 29.24 9.80 -10.04
C GLY A 405 29.06 8.53 -9.20
N ASP A 406 28.74 8.68 -7.92
CA ASP A 406 28.41 7.57 -7.04
C ASP A 406 26.92 7.18 -7.22
N GLU A 407 26.67 5.94 -7.63
CA GLU A 407 25.34 5.44 -7.93
C GLU A 407 24.48 5.25 -6.67
N PHE A 408 25.09 4.89 -5.55
CA PHE A 408 24.41 4.74 -4.27
C PHE A 408 23.90 6.10 -3.77
N LEU A 409 24.82 7.06 -3.69
CA LEU A 409 24.52 8.43 -3.29
C LEU A 409 23.49 9.07 -4.23
N ARG A 410 23.51 8.73 -5.53
CA ARG A 410 22.54 9.21 -6.51
C ARG A 410 21.11 8.76 -6.16
N VAL A 411 20.92 7.48 -5.82
CA VAL A 411 19.58 6.95 -5.43
C VAL A 411 19.14 7.56 -4.11
N GLU A 412 20.02 7.67 -3.14
CA GLU A 412 19.72 8.23 -1.81
C GLU A 412 19.33 9.72 -1.88
N ILE A 413 20.10 10.53 -2.61
CA ILE A 413 19.77 11.93 -2.87
C ILE A 413 18.47 12.03 -3.68
N GLY A 414 18.28 11.16 -4.67
CA GLY A 414 17.06 11.09 -5.45
C GLY A 414 15.83 10.81 -4.59
N TYR A 415 15.95 9.86 -3.66
CA TYR A 415 14.91 9.52 -2.72
C TYR A 415 14.60 10.70 -1.76
N LEU A 416 15.63 11.28 -1.14
CA LEU A 416 15.50 12.44 -0.27
C LEU A 416 14.89 13.64 -1.00
N GLY A 417 15.43 13.99 -2.16
CA GLY A 417 14.99 15.12 -2.97
C GLY A 417 13.57 14.94 -3.50
N GLY A 418 13.26 13.74 -4.00
CA GLY A 418 11.92 13.38 -4.46
C GLY A 418 10.89 13.44 -3.34
N ALA A 419 11.21 12.90 -2.16
CA ALA A 419 10.34 12.98 -0.98
C ALA A 419 10.15 14.42 -0.49
N ALA A 420 11.19 15.25 -0.53
CA ALA A 420 11.14 16.67 -0.14
C ALA A 420 10.24 17.47 -1.09
N VAL A 421 10.42 17.31 -2.40
CA VAL A 421 9.58 17.99 -3.42
C VAL A 421 8.14 17.53 -3.31
N LEU A 422 7.90 16.22 -3.19
CA LEU A 422 6.56 15.68 -3.01
C LEU A 422 5.87 16.22 -1.75
N CYS A 423 6.58 16.25 -0.63
CA CYS A 423 6.07 16.80 0.63
C CYS A 423 5.70 18.28 0.46
N ALA A 424 6.56 19.08 -0.19
CA ALA A 424 6.30 20.49 -0.45
C ALA A 424 5.07 20.71 -1.35
N LEU A 425 4.96 19.94 -2.44
CA LEU A 425 3.82 20.04 -3.37
C LEU A 425 2.50 19.65 -2.71
N LEU A 426 2.48 18.54 -1.96
CA LEU A 426 1.28 18.11 -1.22
C LEU A 426 0.91 19.08 -0.11
N TYR A 427 1.90 19.69 0.55
CA TYR A 427 1.66 20.77 1.52
C TYR A 427 1.01 22.01 0.88
N LEU A 428 1.44 22.39 -0.33
CA LEU A 428 0.81 23.48 -1.08
C LEU A 428 -0.64 23.17 -1.46
N ILE A 429 -0.92 21.91 -1.86
CA ILE A 429 -2.28 21.44 -2.12
C ILE A 429 -3.12 21.51 -0.84
N TYR A 430 -2.59 21.00 0.26
CA TYR A 430 -3.25 21.00 1.56
C TYR A 430 -3.63 22.40 2.04
N ARG A 431 -2.74 23.39 1.84
CA ARG A 431 -2.99 24.78 2.24
C ARG A 431 -4.01 25.54 1.36
N ARG A 432 -4.31 25.02 0.17
CA ARG A 432 -5.26 25.63 -0.78
C ARG A 432 -6.43 24.67 -1.02
N PRO A 433 -7.30 24.45 -0.02
CA PRO A 433 -8.46 23.60 -0.19
C PRO A 433 -9.38 24.16 -1.27
N ARG A 434 -10.00 23.28 -2.07
CA ARG A 434 -11.07 23.70 -2.97
C ARG A 434 -12.26 24.15 -2.13
N PRO A 435 -12.93 25.28 -2.53
CA PRO A 435 -14.28 25.59 -2.02
C PRO A 435 -15.18 24.36 -2.27
N ARG A 436 -16.12 24.08 -1.36
CA ARG A 436 -17.18 23.11 -1.63
C ARG A 436 -17.99 23.59 -2.85
N ALA A 437 -18.57 22.65 -3.61
CA ALA A 437 -19.48 22.99 -4.70
C ALA A 437 -20.69 23.83 -4.19
N GLU A 438 -21.08 23.63 -2.93
CA GLU A 438 -22.09 24.43 -2.24
C GLU A 438 -21.67 25.88 -2.00
N ASP A 439 -20.35 26.16 -1.83
CA ASP A 439 -19.83 27.52 -1.65
C ASP A 439 -19.78 28.31 -2.99
N THR A 440 -20.00 27.63 -4.11
CA THR A 440 -20.04 28.25 -5.47
C THR A 440 -21.45 28.56 -5.95
N ILE A 441 -22.48 28.20 -5.19
CA ILE A 441 -23.85 28.65 -5.44
C ILE A 441 -23.93 30.06 -4.83
N GLU A 442 -23.92 31.08 -5.69
CA GLU A 442 -24.19 32.45 -5.24
C GLU A 442 -25.53 32.48 -4.50
N PRO A 443 -25.61 33.16 -3.34
CA PRO A 443 -26.89 33.23 -2.57
C PRO A 443 -28.09 33.69 -3.40
N GLY A 444 -27.86 34.46 -4.45
CA GLY A 444 -28.88 34.91 -5.39
C GLY A 444 -29.42 33.82 -6.35
N SER A 445 -28.68 32.72 -6.58
CA SER A 445 -29.12 31.67 -7.51
C SER A 445 -30.13 30.70 -6.89
N VAL A 446 -30.12 30.56 -5.55
CA VAL A 446 -31.11 29.74 -4.82
C VAL A 446 -32.43 30.49 -4.74
N GLU A 447 -32.39 31.79 -4.46
CA GLU A 447 -33.58 32.65 -4.44
C GLU A 447 -34.23 32.81 -5.79
N GLU A 448 -33.42 32.93 -6.88
CA GLU A 448 -33.93 32.94 -8.27
C GLU A 448 -34.50 31.56 -8.69
N MET A 449 -33.96 30.46 -8.18
CA MET A 449 -34.47 29.13 -8.49
C MET A 449 -35.75 28.82 -7.71
N GLU A 450 -35.88 29.28 -6.45
CA GLU A 450 -37.11 29.20 -5.68
C GLU A 450 -38.24 30.07 -6.29
N ILE A 451 -37.91 31.27 -6.74
CA ILE A 451 -38.88 32.16 -7.47
C ILE A 451 -39.33 31.52 -8.77
N ARG A 452 -38.46 30.88 -9.53
CA ARG A 452 -38.83 30.17 -10.77
C ARG A 452 -39.65 28.91 -10.51
N LEU A 453 -39.39 28.17 -9.44
CA LEU A 453 -40.19 27.02 -9.05
C LEU A 453 -41.58 27.44 -8.55
N ALA A 454 -41.68 28.52 -7.78
CA ALA A 454 -42.96 29.06 -7.32
C ALA A 454 -43.80 29.61 -8.50
N ALA A 455 -43.17 30.25 -9.49
CA ALA A 455 -43.85 30.74 -10.69
C ALA A 455 -44.29 29.63 -11.65
N ALA A 456 -43.64 28.45 -11.59
CA ALA A 456 -44.05 27.28 -12.37
C ALA A 456 -45.25 26.52 -11.75
N ASP A 457 -45.43 26.64 -10.44
CA ASP A 457 -46.54 25.98 -9.69
C ASP A 457 -47.85 26.82 -9.75
N GLU A 458 -47.77 28.13 -10.03
CA GLU A 458 -48.95 29.00 -10.21
C GLU A 458 -49.48 29.02 -11.67
N GLY A 459 -48.82 28.34 -12.60
CA GLY A 459 -49.18 28.34 -14.06
C GLY A 459 -49.72 27.03 -14.61
N GLY A 460 -50.06 26.01 -13.74
CA GLY A 460 -50.54 24.70 -14.15
C GLY A 460 -52.04 24.46 -13.87
#